data_76efbba2507de92b0f30f0cacda8af80
#
_entry.id   76efbba2507de92b0f30f0cacda8af80
#
_cell.length_a   1.000
_cell.length_b   1.000
_cell.length_c   1.000
_cell.angle_alpha   90.00
_cell.angle_beta   90.00
_cell.angle_gamma   90.00
#
_symmetry.space_group_name_H-M   'P 1'
#
loop_
_entity.id
_entity.type
_entity.pdbx_description
1 polymer ?
#
loop_
_entity_poly.entity_id
_entity_poly.type
_entity_poly.pdbx_seq_one_letter_code
_entity_poly.pdbx_strand_id
1 'polypeptide(L)'
;MFLLETERLTITEFTPDMAQAVHMNSLDEDTRRFVPDEVFETVEDAADTIDFLTSQYGGTEGPLVYPVLTKDGANVGYVQAVPLDEGQWEVGYHIGGAYTKRGYATEAVSAFLPVIMQKLGIDKISGICVSENLASRRVMEKCGFRLEYEGEGEYQGEKRNIARYVKE
;
A
#
# COMPACT_ATOMS: atom_id res chain seq x y z
N MET A 1 12.27 -14.51 4.73
CA MET A 1 12.18 -13.04 4.76
C MET A 1 11.82 -12.52 3.37
N PHE A 2 10.93 -11.57 3.28
CA PHE A 2 10.55 -10.97 2.01
C PHE A 2 11.61 -9.95 1.57
N LEU A 3 12.07 -10.05 0.34
CA LEU A 3 13.03 -9.09 -0.24
C LEU A 3 12.81 -9.01 -1.74
N LEU A 4 12.55 -7.81 -2.23
CA LEU A 4 12.30 -7.54 -3.63
C LEU A 4 13.05 -6.27 -4.03
N GLU A 5 13.86 -6.34 -5.06
CA GLU A 5 14.62 -5.19 -5.52
C GLU A 5 14.18 -4.76 -6.91
N THR A 6 14.11 -3.45 -7.12
CA THR A 6 13.89 -2.81 -8.42
C THR A 6 15.10 -1.95 -8.76
N GLU A 7 15.02 -1.19 -9.85
CA GLU A 7 16.11 -0.30 -10.24
C GLU A 7 16.44 0.73 -9.16
N ARG A 8 15.42 1.34 -8.53
CA ARG A 8 15.62 2.41 -7.55
C ARG A 8 15.18 2.07 -6.13
N LEU A 9 14.50 0.94 -5.93
CA LEU A 9 13.81 0.63 -4.68
C LEU A 9 14.18 -0.73 -4.14
N THR A 10 14.01 -0.89 -2.83
CA THR A 10 14.04 -2.17 -2.13
C THR A 10 12.75 -2.29 -1.33
N ILE A 11 12.02 -3.39 -1.50
CA ILE A 11 10.80 -3.70 -0.75
C ILE A 11 11.14 -4.88 0.16
N THR A 12 10.97 -4.70 1.47
CA THR A 12 11.38 -5.69 2.45
C THR A 12 10.39 -5.73 3.62
N GLU A 13 10.81 -6.25 4.75
CA GLU A 13 9.98 -6.32 5.96
C GLU A 13 10.30 -5.17 6.89
N PHE A 14 9.30 -4.74 7.68
CA PHE A 14 9.51 -3.68 8.66
C PHE A 14 10.48 -4.12 9.76
N THR A 15 11.24 -3.14 10.25
CA THR A 15 12.04 -3.25 11.46
C THR A 15 11.64 -2.12 12.42
N PRO A 16 11.83 -2.28 13.74
CA PRO A 16 11.38 -1.27 14.70
C PRO A 16 11.97 0.13 14.48
N ASP A 17 13.18 0.23 13.94
CA ASP A 17 13.83 1.50 13.66
C ASP A 17 13.17 2.31 12.55
N MET A 18 12.21 1.72 11.82
CA MET A 18 11.46 2.41 10.77
C MET A 18 10.29 3.25 11.29
N ALA A 19 9.97 3.18 12.59
CA ALA A 19 8.81 3.85 13.16
C ALA A 19 8.81 5.37 12.93
N GLN A 20 9.95 6.01 13.05
CA GLN A 20 10.06 7.46 12.83
C GLN A 20 9.68 7.83 11.39
N ALA A 21 10.22 7.11 10.41
CA ALA A 21 9.92 7.39 9.00
C ALA A 21 8.46 7.09 8.66
N VAL A 22 7.90 6.00 9.19
CA VAL A 22 6.49 5.66 8.98
C VAL A 22 5.59 6.76 9.54
N HIS A 23 5.86 7.23 10.76
CA HIS A 23 5.15 8.34 11.35
C HIS A 23 5.21 9.59 10.46
N MET A 24 6.42 10.01 10.08
CA MET A 24 6.62 11.22 9.27
C MET A 24 5.95 11.12 7.90
N ASN A 25 6.04 9.98 7.23
CA ASN A 25 5.44 9.78 5.90
C ASN A 25 3.92 9.80 5.93
N SER A 26 3.29 9.55 7.07
CA SER A 26 1.84 9.48 7.19
C SER A 26 1.17 10.84 7.43
N LEU A 27 1.93 11.90 7.72
CA LEU A 27 1.38 13.17 8.20
C LEU A 27 0.96 14.13 7.08
N ASP A 28 1.22 13.80 5.82
CA ASP A 28 0.88 14.71 4.72
C ASP A 28 -0.63 14.86 4.55
N GLU A 29 -1.02 15.98 3.94
CA GLU A 29 -2.43 16.35 3.77
C GLU A 29 -3.22 15.32 2.94
N ASP A 30 -2.62 14.78 1.89
CA ASP A 30 -3.27 13.78 1.05
C ASP A 30 -3.55 12.47 1.80
N THR A 31 -2.65 12.05 2.68
CA THR A 31 -2.88 10.89 3.53
C THR A 31 -4.08 11.11 4.43
N ARG A 32 -4.17 12.27 5.06
CA ARG A 32 -5.31 12.63 5.91
C ARG A 32 -6.62 12.68 5.14
N ARG A 33 -6.57 13.15 3.90
CA ARG A 33 -7.75 13.31 3.04
C ARG A 33 -8.26 11.98 2.48
N PHE A 34 -7.35 11.15 1.96
CA PHE A 34 -7.72 9.97 1.18
C PHE A 34 -7.64 8.66 1.96
N VAL A 35 -6.79 8.57 2.96
CA VAL A 35 -6.57 7.34 3.75
C VAL A 35 -6.36 7.68 5.23
N PRO A 36 -7.36 8.31 5.88
CA PRO A 36 -7.20 8.79 7.26
C PRO A 36 -6.85 7.70 8.27
N ASP A 37 -7.22 6.44 8.01
CA ASP A 37 -6.88 5.31 8.89
C ASP A 37 -5.39 4.97 8.87
N GLU A 38 -4.64 5.53 7.93
CA GLU A 38 -3.21 5.25 7.77
C GLU A 38 -2.33 6.41 8.25
N VAL A 39 -2.92 7.33 9.03
CA VAL A 39 -2.18 8.43 9.67
C VAL A 39 -1.74 7.98 11.07
N PHE A 40 -0.46 8.09 11.36
CA PHE A 40 0.12 7.77 12.66
C PHE A 40 0.55 9.07 13.33
N GLU A 41 -0.23 9.53 14.30
CA GLU A 41 -0.02 10.83 14.93
C GLU A 41 1.23 10.90 15.79
N THR A 42 1.73 9.74 16.25
CA THR A 42 2.95 9.65 17.07
C THR A 42 3.87 8.55 16.56
N VAL A 43 5.14 8.62 16.96
CA VAL A 43 6.11 7.54 16.66
C VAL A 43 5.67 6.25 17.36
N GLU A 44 5.10 6.34 18.55
CA GLU A 44 4.60 5.20 19.32
C GLU A 44 3.47 4.49 18.57
N ASP A 45 2.56 5.23 17.96
CA ASP A 45 1.48 4.65 17.14
C ASP A 45 2.07 3.89 15.95
N ALA A 46 3.07 4.46 15.29
CA ALA A 46 3.74 3.80 14.19
C ALA A 46 4.49 2.54 14.65
N ALA A 47 5.15 2.61 15.81
CA ALA A 47 5.87 1.47 16.37
C ALA A 47 4.92 0.30 16.71
N ASP A 48 3.78 0.60 17.33
CA ASP A 48 2.78 -0.41 17.67
C ASP A 48 2.23 -1.07 16.40
N THR A 49 2.01 -0.29 15.36
CA THR A 49 1.54 -0.81 14.07
C THR A 49 2.61 -1.70 13.43
N ILE A 50 3.87 -1.31 13.47
CA ILE A 50 4.98 -2.13 12.95
C ILE A 50 5.04 -3.47 13.70
N ASP A 51 4.90 -3.48 15.01
CA ASP A 51 4.88 -4.72 15.79
C ASP A 51 3.75 -5.65 15.34
N PHE A 52 2.56 -5.11 15.12
CA PHE A 52 1.43 -5.87 14.60
C PHE A 52 1.74 -6.42 13.20
N LEU A 53 2.24 -5.57 12.29
CA LEU A 53 2.48 -5.95 10.90
C LEU A 53 3.57 -7.02 10.77
N THR A 54 4.63 -6.93 11.58
CA THR A 54 5.68 -7.96 11.57
C THR A 54 5.16 -9.30 12.04
N SER A 55 4.18 -9.32 12.94
CA SER A 55 3.54 -10.57 13.40
C SER A 55 2.73 -11.25 12.29
N GLN A 56 2.35 -10.54 11.24
CA GLN A 56 1.51 -11.08 10.15
C GLN A 56 2.32 -11.78 9.04
N TYR A 57 3.62 -11.55 8.97
CA TYR A 57 4.44 -12.05 7.84
C TYR A 57 4.49 -13.58 7.72
N GLY A 58 4.21 -14.30 8.78
CA GLY A 58 4.19 -15.77 8.76
C GLY A 58 2.90 -16.40 8.24
N GLY A 59 1.88 -15.59 7.94
CA GLY A 59 0.56 -16.11 7.55
C GLY A 59 -0.04 -15.39 6.34
N THR A 60 -1.29 -15.74 6.07
CA THR A 60 -2.07 -15.14 4.97
C THR A 60 -3.47 -14.73 5.44
N GLU A 61 -3.66 -14.54 6.74
CA GLU A 61 -4.96 -14.21 7.32
C GLU A 61 -5.15 -12.73 7.60
N GLY A 62 -4.04 -11.99 7.68
CA GLY A 62 -4.06 -10.55 7.94
C GLY A 62 -3.38 -9.77 6.83
N PRO A 63 -3.28 -8.44 7.00
CA PRO A 63 -2.63 -7.60 6.02
C PRO A 63 -1.13 -7.91 5.94
N LEU A 64 -0.61 -7.93 4.71
CA LEU A 64 0.81 -8.09 4.43
C LEU A 64 1.33 -6.75 3.91
N VAL A 65 2.03 -6.02 4.76
CA VAL A 65 2.49 -4.64 4.48
C VAL A 65 4.01 -4.60 4.52
N TYR A 66 4.61 -4.08 3.46
CA TYR A 66 6.06 -4.07 3.29
C TYR A 66 6.56 -2.66 3.01
N PRO A 67 7.58 -2.19 3.75
CA PRO A 67 8.16 -0.86 3.49
C PRO A 67 8.88 -0.81 2.15
N VAL A 68 8.84 0.35 1.54
CA VAL A 68 9.55 0.67 0.30
C VAL A 68 10.70 1.61 0.66
N LEU A 69 11.92 1.19 0.33
CA LEU A 69 13.13 1.94 0.63
C LEU A 69 13.85 2.32 -0.66
N THR A 70 14.49 3.47 -0.67
CA THR A 70 15.45 3.81 -1.73
C THR A 70 16.74 3.02 -1.53
N LYS A 71 17.63 3.04 -2.51
CA LYS A 71 18.89 2.27 -2.42
C LYS A 71 19.84 2.80 -1.36
N ASP A 72 19.68 4.05 -0.92
CA ASP A 72 20.43 4.62 0.21
C ASP A 72 19.75 4.39 1.58
N GLY A 73 18.65 3.63 1.61
CA GLY A 73 17.98 3.21 2.83
C GLY A 73 16.87 4.11 3.34
N ALA A 74 16.50 5.17 2.61
CA ALA A 74 15.41 6.03 3.03
C ALA A 74 14.06 5.32 2.83
N ASN A 75 13.23 5.28 3.88
CA ASN A 75 11.88 4.74 3.79
C ASN A 75 10.95 5.77 3.15
N VAL A 76 10.43 5.46 1.98
CA VAL A 76 9.60 6.41 1.21
C VAL A 76 8.11 6.06 1.23
N GLY A 77 7.74 4.90 1.76
CA GLY A 77 6.34 4.47 1.83
C GLY A 77 6.21 2.98 2.01
N TYR A 78 5.08 2.42 1.57
CA TYR A 78 4.83 0.98 1.67
C TYR A 78 3.94 0.48 0.53
N VAL A 79 3.97 -0.83 0.33
CA VAL A 79 3.01 -1.57 -0.48
C VAL A 79 2.35 -2.63 0.40
N GLN A 80 1.12 -3.00 0.10
CA GLN A 80 0.40 -3.96 0.93
C GLN A 80 -0.57 -4.80 0.12
N ALA A 81 -0.88 -5.98 0.65
CA ALA A 81 -2.00 -6.80 0.22
C ALA A 81 -2.88 -7.05 1.44
N VAL A 82 -4.16 -6.73 1.31
CA VAL A 82 -5.14 -6.81 2.40
C VAL A 82 -6.20 -7.82 2.04
N PRO A 83 -6.51 -8.79 2.93
CA PRO A 83 -7.55 -9.76 2.64
C PRO A 83 -8.93 -9.10 2.69
N LEU A 84 -9.75 -9.46 1.73
CA LEU A 84 -11.17 -9.11 1.66
C LEU A 84 -12.00 -10.38 1.92
N ASP A 85 -13.32 -10.25 1.85
CA ASP A 85 -14.21 -11.39 2.00
C ASP A 85 -14.05 -12.39 0.83
N GLU A 86 -14.41 -13.64 1.09
CA GLU A 86 -14.48 -14.70 0.06
C GLU A 86 -13.14 -15.01 -0.62
N GLY A 87 -12.03 -14.88 0.11
CA GLY A 87 -10.70 -15.20 -0.42
C GLY A 87 -10.14 -14.19 -1.40
N GLN A 88 -10.77 -13.03 -1.49
CA GLN A 88 -10.28 -11.94 -2.35
C GLN A 88 -9.25 -11.10 -1.63
N TRP A 89 -8.44 -10.37 -2.40
CA TRP A 89 -7.37 -9.52 -1.88
C TRP A 89 -7.39 -8.18 -2.58
N GLU A 90 -6.97 -7.15 -1.84
CA GLU A 90 -6.82 -5.79 -2.33
C GLU A 90 -5.37 -5.35 -2.20
N VAL A 91 -4.83 -4.73 -3.26
CA VAL A 91 -3.54 -4.07 -3.18
C VAL A 91 -3.72 -2.65 -2.68
N GLY A 92 -2.80 -2.22 -1.83
CA GLY A 92 -2.71 -0.83 -1.39
C GLY A 92 -1.27 -0.35 -1.45
N TYR A 93 -1.10 0.94 -1.44
CA TYR A 93 0.23 1.55 -1.47
C TYR A 93 0.15 2.99 -1.01
N HIS A 94 1.26 3.47 -0.47
CA HIS A 94 1.40 4.86 -0.04
C HIS A 94 2.83 5.31 -0.24
N ILE A 95 3.01 6.51 -0.78
CA ILE A 95 4.31 7.18 -0.86
C ILE A 95 4.19 8.49 -0.10
N GLY A 96 5.11 8.74 0.83
CA GLY A 96 5.14 9.97 1.62
C GLY A 96 5.22 11.22 0.74
N GLY A 97 4.59 12.31 1.19
CA GLY A 97 4.45 13.53 0.40
C GLY A 97 5.76 14.09 -0.13
N ALA A 98 6.85 13.92 0.63
CA ALA A 98 8.19 14.39 0.23
C ALA A 98 8.77 13.59 -0.95
N TYR A 99 8.21 12.42 -1.26
CA TYR A 99 8.74 11.49 -2.26
C TYR A 99 7.82 11.24 -3.44
N THR A 100 6.67 11.93 -3.49
CA THR A 100 5.71 11.77 -4.58
C THR A 100 6.20 12.40 -5.89
N LYS A 101 5.51 12.07 -6.99
CA LYS A 101 5.80 12.59 -8.34
C LYS A 101 7.17 12.16 -8.89
N ARG A 102 7.69 11.04 -8.41
CA ARG A 102 8.97 10.46 -8.87
C ARG A 102 8.81 9.10 -9.52
N GLY A 103 7.56 8.60 -9.59
CA GLY A 103 7.29 7.28 -10.16
C GLY A 103 7.51 6.11 -9.20
N TYR A 104 7.77 6.36 -7.92
CA TYR A 104 8.05 5.30 -6.95
C TYR A 104 6.86 4.37 -6.74
N ALA A 105 5.63 4.92 -6.64
CA ALA A 105 4.45 4.09 -6.45
C ALA A 105 4.25 3.09 -7.58
N THR A 106 4.35 3.56 -8.83
CA THR A 106 4.22 2.70 -10.00
C THR A 106 5.32 1.64 -10.05
N GLU A 107 6.56 2.03 -9.79
CA GLU A 107 7.70 1.11 -9.77
C GLU A 107 7.53 0.03 -8.70
N ALA A 108 7.15 0.43 -7.48
CA ALA A 108 6.96 -0.49 -6.37
C ALA A 108 5.80 -1.44 -6.60
N VAL A 109 4.64 -0.93 -7.00
CA VAL A 109 3.45 -1.76 -7.22
C VAL A 109 3.66 -2.71 -8.38
N SER A 110 4.25 -2.26 -9.49
CA SER A 110 4.52 -3.12 -10.65
C SER A 110 5.41 -4.31 -10.28
N ALA A 111 6.40 -4.10 -9.43
CA ALA A 111 7.30 -5.16 -8.98
C ALA A 111 6.63 -6.06 -7.94
N PHE A 112 5.83 -5.47 -7.06
CA PHE A 112 5.18 -6.18 -5.95
C PHE A 112 4.10 -7.16 -6.41
N LEU A 113 3.28 -6.76 -7.38
CA LEU A 113 2.10 -7.53 -7.79
C LEU A 113 2.39 -8.99 -8.17
N PRO A 114 3.31 -9.29 -9.09
CA PRO A 114 3.54 -10.70 -9.46
C PRO A 114 4.06 -11.52 -8.28
N VAL A 115 4.87 -10.94 -7.42
CA VAL A 115 5.45 -11.64 -6.27
C VAL A 115 4.40 -11.94 -5.23
N ILE A 116 3.59 -10.93 -4.86
CA ILE A 116 2.56 -11.14 -3.84
C ILE A 116 1.43 -12.04 -4.31
N MET A 117 1.01 -11.92 -5.57
CA MET A 117 -0.03 -12.77 -6.12
C MET A 117 0.41 -14.24 -6.15
N GLN A 118 1.68 -14.50 -6.49
CA GLN A 118 2.24 -15.85 -6.43
C GLN A 118 2.29 -16.38 -5.00
N LYS A 119 2.75 -15.56 -4.05
CA LYS A 119 2.81 -15.92 -2.64
C LYS A 119 1.43 -16.30 -2.09
N LEU A 120 0.40 -15.55 -2.49
CA LEU A 120 -0.98 -15.77 -2.05
C LEU A 120 -1.72 -16.85 -2.86
N GLY A 121 -1.17 -17.29 -3.97
CA GLY A 121 -1.81 -18.27 -4.84
C GLY A 121 -3.07 -17.74 -5.52
N ILE A 122 -3.10 -16.44 -5.82
CA ILE A 122 -4.25 -15.79 -6.46
C ILE A 122 -3.90 -15.33 -7.89
N ASP A 123 -4.91 -15.31 -8.75
CA ASP A 123 -4.77 -14.85 -10.14
C ASP A 123 -5.49 -13.53 -10.39
N LYS A 124 -6.09 -12.95 -9.36
CA LYS A 124 -6.86 -11.70 -9.44
C LYS A 124 -6.67 -10.89 -8.17
N ILE A 125 -6.50 -9.59 -8.30
CA ILE A 125 -6.38 -8.68 -7.17
C ILE A 125 -7.10 -7.36 -7.49
N SER A 126 -7.72 -6.76 -6.48
CA SER A 126 -8.43 -5.49 -6.62
C SER A 126 -7.59 -4.33 -6.10
N GLY A 127 -7.91 -3.13 -6.57
CA GLY A 127 -7.41 -1.89 -6.01
C GLY A 127 -8.56 -0.91 -5.90
N ILE A 128 -8.71 -0.28 -4.74
CA ILE A 128 -9.84 0.62 -4.46
C ILE A 128 -9.29 1.95 -3.97
N CYS A 129 -9.85 3.04 -4.48
CA CYS A 129 -9.54 4.37 -3.98
C CYS A 129 -10.78 5.25 -4.06
N VAL A 130 -10.72 6.39 -3.39
CA VAL A 130 -11.72 7.44 -3.57
C VAL A 130 -11.62 7.95 -5.01
N SER A 131 -12.75 8.17 -5.67
CA SER A 131 -12.78 8.57 -7.09
C SER A 131 -11.97 9.82 -7.39
N GLU A 132 -11.89 10.74 -6.44
CA GLU A 132 -11.13 12.00 -6.57
C GLU A 132 -9.62 11.81 -6.50
N ASN A 133 -9.14 10.64 -6.03
CA ASN A 133 -7.71 10.38 -5.89
C ASN A 133 -7.11 10.00 -7.26
N LEU A 134 -6.90 11.00 -8.09
CA LEU A 134 -6.43 10.81 -9.45
C LEU A 134 -5.03 10.21 -9.51
N ALA A 135 -4.17 10.55 -8.55
CA ALA A 135 -2.81 9.99 -8.48
C ALA A 135 -2.85 8.47 -8.29
N SER A 136 -3.70 7.99 -7.38
CA SER A 136 -3.87 6.55 -7.15
C SER A 136 -4.46 5.85 -8.36
N ARG A 137 -5.43 6.46 -9.02
CA ARG A 137 -6.04 5.91 -10.24
C ARG A 137 -5.00 5.73 -11.35
N ARG A 138 -4.12 6.72 -11.52
CA ARG A 138 -3.03 6.64 -12.53
C ARG A 138 -2.05 5.51 -12.23
N VAL A 139 -1.71 5.31 -10.97
CA VAL A 139 -0.81 4.20 -10.59
C VAL A 139 -1.43 2.87 -10.98
N MET A 140 -2.69 2.65 -10.64
CA MET A 140 -3.39 1.42 -10.99
C MET A 140 -3.46 1.20 -12.50
N GLU A 141 -3.80 2.23 -13.26
CA GLU A 141 -3.86 2.15 -14.72
C GLU A 141 -2.49 1.81 -15.32
N LYS A 142 -1.41 2.47 -14.84
CA LYS A 142 -0.05 2.18 -15.29
C LYS A 142 0.42 0.77 -14.92
N CYS A 143 -0.11 0.21 -13.85
CA CYS A 143 0.21 -1.17 -13.43
C CYS A 143 -0.67 -2.22 -14.12
N GLY A 144 -1.50 -1.83 -15.07
CA GLY A 144 -2.29 -2.75 -15.86
C GLY A 144 -3.65 -3.11 -15.28
N PHE A 145 -4.12 -2.37 -14.30
CA PHE A 145 -5.48 -2.55 -13.78
C PHE A 145 -6.50 -1.94 -14.72
N ARG A 146 -7.69 -2.56 -14.77
CA ARG A 146 -8.83 -1.99 -15.47
C ARG A 146 -9.90 -1.55 -14.47
N LEU A 147 -10.60 -0.48 -14.78
CA LEU A 147 -11.71 0.00 -13.96
C LEU A 147 -12.87 -0.99 -14.04
N GLU A 148 -13.32 -1.48 -12.88
CA GLU A 148 -14.43 -2.42 -12.76
C GLU A 148 -15.73 -1.74 -12.31
N TYR A 149 -15.60 -0.75 -11.42
CA TYR A 149 -16.75 -0.05 -10.85
C TYR A 149 -16.35 1.35 -10.41
N GLU A 150 -17.23 2.30 -10.66
CA GLU A 150 -17.10 3.65 -10.11
C GLU A 150 -18.49 4.12 -9.66
N GLY A 151 -18.56 4.65 -8.45
CA GLY A 151 -19.80 5.12 -7.87
C GLY A 151 -19.78 5.06 -6.36
N GLU A 152 -20.96 5.10 -5.75
CA GLU A 152 -21.09 5.04 -4.30
C GLU A 152 -20.65 3.69 -3.75
N GLY A 153 -19.89 3.72 -2.65
CA GLY A 153 -19.44 2.54 -1.95
C GLY A 153 -18.89 2.88 -0.59
N GLU A 154 -18.53 1.85 0.17
CA GLU A 154 -17.91 2.02 1.47
C GLU A 154 -16.39 2.02 1.33
N TYR A 155 -15.75 2.99 1.97
CA TYR A 155 -14.30 3.12 2.01
C TYR A 155 -13.87 3.61 3.38
N GLN A 156 -13.08 2.81 4.06
CA GLN A 156 -12.62 3.09 5.45
C GLN A 156 -13.79 3.42 6.39
N GLY A 157 -14.86 2.63 6.32
CA GLY A 157 -16.01 2.77 7.20
C GLY A 157 -16.97 3.90 6.85
N GLU A 158 -16.72 4.65 5.78
CA GLU A 158 -17.56 5.75 5.34
C GLU A 158 -18.09 5.52 3.94
N LYS A 159 -19.30 6.04 3.67
CA LYS A 159 -19.91 6.01 2.35
C LYS A 159 -19.32 7.12 1.49
N ARG A 160 -18.67 6.76 0.39
CA ARG A 160 -17.98 7.71 -0.49
C ARG A 160 -18.10 7.28 -1.94
N ASN A 161 -17.77 8.17 -2.87
CA ASN A 161 -17.58 7.78 -4.26
C ASN A 161 -16.22 7.11 -4.41
N ILE A 162 -16.23 5.87 -4.89
CA ILE A 162 -15.03 5.05 -5.05
C ILE A 162 -14.82 4.65 -6.49
N ALA A 163 -13.58 4.33 -6.82
CA ALA A 163 -13.19 3.67 -8.05
C ALA A 163 -12.54 2.33 -7.68
N ARG A 164 -13.10 1.24 -8.18
CA ARG A 164 -12.55 -0.09 -7.96
C ARG A 164 -11.96 -0.61 -9.26
N TYR A 165 -10.70 -0.98 -9.18
CA TYR A 165 -9.93 -1.54 -10.28
C TYR A 165 -9.63 -3.00 -10.03
N VAL A 166 -9.37 -3.74 -11.09
CA VAL A 166 -9.02 -5.16 -10.99
C VAL A 166 -7.89 -5.47 -11.95
N LYS A 167 -7.00 -6.34 -11.50
CA LYS A 167 -5.92 -6.91 -12.32
C LYS A 167 -5.99 -8.43 -12.24
N GLU A 168 -5.88 -9.05 -13.41
CA GLU A 168 -5.84 -10.51 -13.57
C GLU A 168 -4.52 -10.95 -14.18
#